data_bb6eda2e9b4d79a44030f905e8ab140c
#
_entry.id   bb6eda2e9b4d79a44030f905e8ab140c
#
_cell.length_a   1.000
_cell.length_b   1.000
_cell.length_c   1.000
_cell.angle_alpha   90.00
_cell.angle_beta   90.00
_cell.angle_gamma   90.00
#
_symmetry.space_group_name_H-M   'P 1'
#
loop_
_entity.id
_entity.type
_entity.pdbx_description
1 polymer ?
#
loop_
_entity_poly.entity_id
_entity_poly.type
_entity_poly.pdbx_seq_one_letter_code
_entity_poly.pdbx_strand_id
1 'polypeptide(L)'
;SMNKSVEATQRNFNTIRTGRANASLLDRISVEYYGAETPIKSLASISTIDSQTISIQPFDISSLQTIEKAISVSDLGITPNNDGKVIRINVPPLTEERRKEFCKLASKYAEEGKVALRNIRRDAVDKEKKDEKEGLISKDVSRDNQLEIQKFTDKYISLIETKLSEKEKEILKV
;
A
#
# COMPACT_ATOMS: atom_id res chain seq x y z
N SER A 1 -13.38 11.88 1.45
CA SER A 1 -12.63 11.97 0.21
C SER A 1 -11.12 12.19 0.43
N MET A 2 -10.68 13.13 1.26
CA MET A 2 -9.25 13.30 1.58
C MET A 2 -8.68 12.08 2.29
N ASN A 3 -9.42 11.50 3.22
CA ASN A 3 -9.03 10.26 3.89
C ASN A 3 -8.84 9.10 2.91
N LYS A 4 -9.72 8.99 1.92
CA LYS A 4 -9.60 7.97 0.86
C LYS A 4 -8.33 8.15 0.03
N SER A 5 -7.90 9.40 -0.22
CA SER A 5 -6.64 9.68 -0.93
C SER A 5 -5.42 9.24 -0.13
N VAL A 6 -5.43 9.47 1.19
CA VAL A 6 -4.37 8.99 2.08
C VAL A 6 -4.34 7.47 2.13
N GLU A 7 -5.49 6.82 2.23
CA GLU A 7 -5.59 5.36 2.20
C GLU A 7 -5.09 4.76 0.89
N ALA A 8 -5.43 5.40 -0.25
CA ALA A 8 -4.94 4.98 -1.56
C ALA A 8 -3.41 5.09 -1.64
N THR A 9 -2.85 6.17 -1.13
CA THR A 9 -1.39 6.35 -1.07
C THR A 9 -0.76 5.29 -0.17
N GLN A 10 -1.36 4.97 0.97
CA GLN A 10 -0.87 3.91 1.85
C GLN A 10 -0.90 2.55 1.15
N ARG A 11 -1.96 2.25 0.41
CA ARG A 11 -2.01 1.01 -0.39
C ARG A 11 -0.89 0.95 -1.41
N ASN A 12 -0.59 2.06 -2.08
CA ASN A 12 0.52 2.13 -3.02
C ASN A 12 1.87 1.91 -2.33
N PHE A 13 2.08 2.51 -1.16
CA PHE A 13 3.29 2.26 -0.37
C PHE A 13 3.43 0.79 0.03
N ASN A 14 2.34 0.13 0.36
CA ASN A 14 2.35 -1.28 0.75
C ASN A 14 2.79 -2.20 -0.39
N THR A 15 2.71 -1.75 -1.64
CA THR A 15 3.20 -2.52 -2.79
C THR A 15 4.71 -2.44 -2.97
N ILE A 16 5.38 -1.52 -2.30
CA ILE A 16 6.83 -1.35 -2.40
C ILE A 16 7.54 -2.37 -1.51
N ARG A 17 8.48 -3.09 -2.10
CA ARG A 17 9.29 -4.08 -1.42
C ARG A 17 10.33 -3.40 -0.51
N THR A 18 10.43 -3.86 0.75
CA THR A 18 11.34 -3.27 1.73
C THR A 18 12.54 -4.15 2.09
N GLY A 19 12.69 -5.30 1.43
CA GLY A 19 13.76 -6.25 1.73
C GLY A 19 13.53 -7.08 2.99
N ARG A 20 12.43 -6.85 3.70
CA ARG A 20 12.01 -7.67 4.83
C ARG A 20 10.90 -8.62 4.42
N ALA A 21 10.91 -9.81 5.00
CA ALA A 21 9.82 -10.75 4.86
C ALA A 21 8.55 -10.15 5.49
N ASN A 22 7.51 -10.04 4.68
CA ASN A 22 6.21 -9.54 5.12
C ASN A 22 5.12 -10.36 4.41
N ALA A 23 4.17 -10.85 5.18
CA ALA A 23 3.05 -11.62 4.66
C ALA A 23 2.25 -10.87 3.57
N SER A 24 2.25 -9.53 3.61
CA SER A 24 1.58 -8.71 2.60
C SER A 24 2.15 -8.85 1.18
N LEU A 25 3.37 -9.37 1.02
CA LEU A 25 3.93 -9.69 -0.29
C LEU A 25 3.09 -10.71 -1.05
N LEU A 26 2.35 -11.54 -0.34
CA LEU A 26 1.51 -12.59 -0.89
C LEU A 26 0.06 -12.15 -1.14
N ASP A 27 -0.32 -10.94 -0.76
CA ASP A 27 -1.71 -10.46 -0.85
C ASP A 27 -2.26 -10.42 -2.28
N ARG A 28 -1.37 -10.29 -3.28
CA ARG A 28 -1.75 -10.24 -4.69
C ARG A 28 -1.81 -11.61 -5.36
N ILE A 29 -1.37 -12.64 -4.67
CA ILE A 29 -1.31 -13.98 -5.26
C ILE A 29 -2.60 -14.73 -4.94
N SER A 30 -3.27 -15.17 -5.99
CA SER A 30 -4.47 -16.00 -5.89
C SER A 30 -4.23 -17.31 -6.61
N VAL A 31 -4.89 -18.36 -6.14
CA VAL A 31 -4.86 -19.68 -6.77
C VAL A 31 -6.27 -20.16 -7.08
N GLU A 32 -6.42 -20.98 -8.10
CA GLU A 32 -7.67 -21.65 -8.38
C GLU A 32 -7.85 -22.79 -7.39
N TYR A 33 -8.88 -22.67 -6.55
CA TYR A 33 -9.23 -23.65 -5.54
C TYR A 33 -10.69 -24.03 -5.71
N TYR A 34 -10.94 -25.28 -6.09
CA TYR A 34 -12.28 -25.79 -6.42
C TYR A 34 -13.05 -24.91 -7.41
N GLY A 35 -12.36 -24.46 -8.47
CA GLY A 35 -12.96 -23.65 -9.53
C GLY A 35 -13.14 -22.17 -9.21
N ALA A 36 -12.70 -21.71 -8.04
CA ALA A 36 -12.78 -20.31 -7.63
C ALA A 36 -11.38 -19.73 -7.39
N GLU A 37 -11.15 -18.53 -7.89
CA GLU A 37 -9.90 -17.82 -7.64
C GLU A 37 -9.88 -17.33 -6.19
N THR A 38 -8.96 -17.86 -5.39
CA THR A 38 -8.93 -17.66 -3.94
C THR A 38 -7.57 -17.09 -3.51
N PRO A 39 -7.54 -16.03 -2.69
CA PRO A 39 -6.28 -15.52 -2.16
C PRO A 39 -5.55 -16.55 -1.31
N ILE A 40 -4.23 -16.58 -1.38
CA ILE A 40 -3.41 -17.53 -0.61
C ILE A 40 -3.68 -17.44 0.88
N LYS A 41 -3.88 -16.23 1.40
CA LYS A 41 -4.16 -16.01 2.83
C LYS A 41 -5.43 -16.70 3.33
N SER A 42 -6.36 -17.01 2.43
CA SER A 42 -7.58 -17.77 2.75
C SER A 42 -7.36 -19.27 2.76
N LEU A 43 -6.27 -19.76 2.18
CA LEU A 43 -5.96 -21.17 1.99
C LEU A 43 -4.84 -21.67 2.90
N ALA A 44 -4.14 -20.79 3.58
CA ALA A 44 -2.97 -21.14 4.35
C ALA A 44 -2.76 -20.22 5.55
N SER A 45 -2.07 -20.74 6.56
CA SER A 45 -1.53 -19.93 7.65
C SER A 45 -0.18 -19.38 7.19
N ILE A 46 -0.05 -18.05 7.20
CA ILE A 46 1.16 -17.37 6.76
C ILE A 46 1.81 -16.72 7.97
N SER A 47 3.09 -17.01 8.20
CA SER A 47 3.85 -16.43 9.29
C SER A 47 5.25 -16.03 8.83
N THR A 48 5.83 -15.05 9.49
CA THR A 48 7.20 -14.61 9.27
C THR A 48 8.07 -15.28 10.33
N ILE A 49 8.99 -16.15 9.87
CA ILE A 49 9.89 -16.88 10.79
C ILE A 49 11.03 -15.96 11.24
N ASP A 50 11.62 -15.22 10.30
CA ASP A 50 12.68 -14.25 10.56
C ASP A 50 12.56 -13.07 9.59
N SER A 51 13.53 -12.16 9.59
CA SER A 51 13.47 -10.95 8.77
C SER A 51 13.47 -11.21 7.25
N GLN A 52 13.78 -12.44 6.82
CA GLN A 52 13.91 -12.80 5.42
C GLN A 52 13.10 -14.03 5.01
N THR A 53 12.46 -14.73 5.95
CA THR A 53 11.79 -15.99 5.68
C THR A 53 10.30 -15.93 6.02
N ILE A 54 9.47 -16.30 5.05
CA ILE A 54 8.03 -16.45 5.22
C ILE A 54 7.70 -17.95 5.18
N SER A 55 6.88 -18.40 6.12
CA SER A 55 6.36 -19.75 6.18
C SER A 55 4.87 -19.75 5.78
N ILE A 56 4.52 -20.63 4.86
CA ILE A 56 3.14 -20.80 4.38
C ILE A 56 2.74 -22.24 4.65
N GLN A 57 1.79 -22.44 5.54
CA GLN A 57 1.26 -23.76 5.86
C GLN A 57 -0.16 -23.88 5.33
N PRO A 58 -0.37 -24.63 4.22
CA PRO A 58 -1.72 -24.83 3.69
C PRO A 58 -2.63 -25.53 4.69
N PHE A 59 -3.88 -25.08 4.77
CA PHE A 59 -4.89 -25.77 5.59
C PHE A 59 -5.26 -27.11 4.98
N ASP A 60 -5.23 -27.21 3.66
CA ASP A 60 -5.44 -28.41 2.88
C ASP A 60 -4.13 -28.78 2.17
N ILE A 61 -3.54 -29.88 2.56
CA ILE A 61 -2.24 -30.30 2.03
C ILE A 61 -2.27 -30.58 0.52
N SER A 62 -3.45 -30.89 -0.03
CA SER A 62 -3.60 -31.09 -1.46
C SER A 62 -3.39 -29.80 -2.27
N SER A 63 -3.51 -28.63 -1.65
CA SER A 63 -3.28 -27.33 -2.30
C SER A 63 -1.83 -26.89 -2.29
N LEU A 64 -0.94 -27.62 -1.61
CA LEU A 64 0.47 -27.22 -1.43
C LEU A 64 1.18 -26.96 -2.77
N GLN A 65 1.07 -27.89 -3.72
CA GLN A 65 1.72 -27.75 -5.02
C GLN A 65 1.14 -26.60 -5.85
N THR A 66 -0.17 -26.41 -5.77
CA THR A 66 -0.85 -25.32 -6.48
C THR A 66 -0.41 -23.94 -5.94
N ILE A 67 -0.30 -23.82 -4.64
CA ILE A 67 0.18 -22.60 -3.98
C ILE A 67 1.65 -22.34 -4.35
N GLU A 68 2.50 -23.36 -4.26
CA GLU A 68 3.92 -23.25 -4.60
C GLU A 68 4.11 -22.79 -6.05
N LYS A 69 3.37 -23.40 -6.99
CA LYS A 69 3.42 -23.02 -8.40
C LYS A 69 2.97 -21.58 -8.63
N ALA A 70 1.89 -21.15 -7.97
CA ALA A 70 1.41 -19.77 -8.09
C ALA A 70 2.46 -18.76 -7.62
N ILE A 71 3.20 -19.07 -6.57
CA ILE A 71 4.29 -18.22 -6.07
C ILE A 71 5.46 -18.22 -7.06
N SER A 72 5.83 -19.38 -7.60
CA SER A 72 6.93 -19.51 -8.56
C SER A 72 6.72 -18.72 -9.83
N VAL A 73 5.49 -18.67 -10.35
CA VAL A 73 5.16 -17.95 -11.58
C VAL A 73 4.78 -16.50 -11.36
N SER A 74 4.71 -16.07 -10.09
CA SER A 74 4.40 -14.67 -9.76
C SER A 74 5.55 -13.74 -10.12
N ASP A 75 5.24 -12.46 -10.24
CA ASP A 75 6.22 -11.41 -10.54
C ASP A 75 7.11 -11.02 -9.34
N LEU A 76 6.97 -11.72 -8.21
CA LEU A 76 7.81 -11.51 -7.04
C LEU A 76 9.27 -11.93 -7.24
N GLY A 77 9.53 -12.79 -8.24
CA GLY A 77 10.89 -13.26 -8.53
C GLY A 77 11.49 -14.12 -7.42
N ILE A 78 10.65 -14.82 -6.67
CA ILE A 78 11.03 -15.63 -5.51
C ILE A 78 10.83 -17.10 -5.83
N THR A 79 11.81 -17.95 -5.46
CA THR A 79 11.70 -19.39 -5.59
C THR A 79 11.29 -20.00 -4.26
N PRO A 80 10.07 -20.58 -4.15
CA PRO A 80 9.65 -21.23 -2.92
C PRO A 80 10.28 -22.61 -2.77
N ASN A 81 10.46 -23.05 -1.53
CA ASN A 81 10.87 -24.39 -1.16
C ASN A 81 9.79 -25.03 -0.30
N ASN A 82 9.52 -26.32 -0.47
CA ASN A 82 8.59 -27.03 0.41
C ASN A 82 9.23 -28.29 0.98
N ASP A 83 8.77 -28.71 2.15
CA ASP A 83 9.15 -29.94 2.81
C ASP A 83 8.04 -31.02 2.77
N GLY A 84 7.03 -30.81 1.93
CA GLY A 84 5.85 -31.66 1.84
C GLY A 84 4.68 -31.22 2.72
N LYS A 85 4.89 -30.30 3.66
CA LYS A 85 3.87 -29.77 4.58
C LYS A 85 3.81 -28.26 4.62
N VAL A 86 4.96 -27.60 4.51
CA VAL A 86 5.13 -26.16 4.64
C VAL A 86 5.93 -25.65 3.47
N ILE A 87 5.51 -24.50 2.93
CA ILE A 87 6.24 -23.77 1.90
C ILE A 87 7.04 -22.67 2.60
N ARG A 88 8.32 -22.58 2.28
CA ARG A 88 9.20 -21.52 2.78
C ARG A 88 9.66 -20.63 1.64
N ILE A 89 9.61 -19.32 1.87
CA ILE A 89 10.06 -18.32 0.92
C ILE A 89 11.16 -17.52 1.57
N ASN A 90 12.33 -17.44 0.90
CA ASN A 90 13.39 -16.54 1.28
C ASN A 90 13.26 -15.25 0.47
N VAL A 91 13.13 -14.12 1.17
CA VAL A 91 13.09 -12.79 0.57
C VAL A 91 14.51 -12.25 0.60
N PRO A 92 15.19 -12.11 -0.57
CA PRO A 92 16.55 -11.58 -0.57
C PRO A 92 16.55 -10.10 -0.15
N PRO A 93 17.61 -9.63 0.53
CA PRO A 93 17.74 -8.22 0.87
C PRO A 93 17.81 -7.37 -0.40
N LEU A 94 17.34 -6.13 -0.30
CA LEU A 94 17.40 -5.20 -1.43
C LEU A 94 18.85 -4.76 -1.69
N THR A 95 19.20 -4.64 -2.98
CA THR A 95 20.45 -4.00 -3.39
C THR A 95 20.36 -2.49 -3.17
N GLU A 96 21.49 -1.80 -3.10
CA GLU A 96 21.54 -0.34 -2.97
C GLU A 96 20.79 0.35 -4.13
N GLU A 97 20.97 -0.13 -5.36
CA GLU A 97 20.25 0.39 -6.53
C GLU A 97 18.74 0.23 -6.40
N ARG A 98 18.28 -0.94 -5.96
CA ARG A 98 16.86 -1.21 -5.74
C ARG A 98 16.27 -0.33 -4.65
N ARG A 99 17.01 -0.09 -3.57
CA ARG A 99 16.59 0.82 -2.51
C ARG A 99 16.36 2.23 -3.04
N LYS A 100 17.28 2.74 -3.86
CA LYS A 100 17.15 4.05 -4.50
C LYS A 100 15.94 4.12 -5.42
N GLU A 101 15.71 3.09 -6.24
CA GLU A 101 14.54 3.01 -7.11
C GLU A 101 13.23 3.01 -6.30
N PHE A 102 13.16 2.27 -5.23
CA PHE A 102 11.97 2.18 -4.39
C PHE A 102 11.72 3.47 -3.61
N CYS A 103 12.76 4.17 -3.17
CA CYS A 103 12.61 5.49 -2.57
C CYS A 103 12.05 6.51 -3.56
N LYS A 104 12.49 6.48 -4.81
CA LYS A 104 11.94 7.32 -5.88
C LYS A 104 10.47 6.98 -6.14
N LEU A 105 10.14 5.70 -6.17
CA LEU A 105 8.76 5.25 -6.37
C LEU A 105 7.87 5.70 -5.21
N ALA A 106 8.34 5.60 -3.97
CA ALA A 106 7.62 6.08 -2.80
C ALA A 106 7.36 7.59 -2.90
N SER A 107 8.37 8.38 -3.26
CA SER A 107 8.22 9.82 -3.47
C SER A 107 7.20 10.15 -4.56
N LYS A 108 7.18 9.38 -5.64
CA LYS A 108 6.19 9.51 -6.71
C LYS A 108 4.77 9.26 -6.20
N TYR A 109 4.56 8.19 -5.45
CA TYR A 109 3.25 7.89 -4.88
C TYR A 109 2.80 8.96 -3.88
N ALA A 110 3.73 9.47 -3.07
CA ALA A 110 3.43 10.57 -2.15
C ALA A 110 3.00 11.84 -2.90
N GLU A 111 3.69 12.20 -3.97
CA GLU A 111 3.34 13.37 -4.78
C GLU A 111 1.96 13.19 -5.46
N GLU A 112 1.67 12.02 -5.99
CA GLU A 112 0.35 11.70 -6.54
C GLU A 112 -0.76 11.87 -5.49
N GLY A 113 -0.52 11.42 -4.28
CA GLY A 113 -1.45 11.59 -3.16
C GLY A 113 -1.66 13.06 -2.78
N LYS A 114 -0.58 13.84 -2.75
CA LYS A 114 -0.65 15.28 -2.48
C LYS A 114 -1.42 16.04 -3.57
N VAL A 115 -1.19 15.68 -4.84
CA VAL A 115 -1.92 16.25 -5.97
C VAL A 115 -3.41 15.97 -5.84
N ALA A 116 -3.80 14.74 -5.49
CA ALA A 116 -5.18 14.38 -5.27
C ALA A 116 -5.82 15.22 -4.14
N LEU A 117 -5.08 15.44 -3.04
CA LEU A 117 -5.54 16.29 -1.94
C LEU A 117 -5.73 17.74 -2.37
N ARG A 118 -4.79 18.29 -3.14
CA ARG A 118 -4.89 19.67 -3.66
C ARG A 118 -6.08 19.83 -4.60
N ASN A 119 -6.37 18.83 -5.41
CA ASN A 119 -7.54 18.85 -6.30
C ASN A 119 -8.85 18.84 -5.51
N ILE A 120 -8.93 18.03 -4.47
CA ILE A 120 -10.10 18.00 -3.55
C ILE A 120 -10.26 19.35 -2.87
N ARG A 121 -9.17 19.95 -2.40
CA ARG A 121 -9.17 21.30 -1.80
C ARG A 121 -9.72 22.32 -2.78
N ARG A 122 -9.19 22.34 -4.01
CA ARG A 122 -9.61 23.28 -5.04
C ARG A 122 -11.09 23.18 -5.33
N ASP A 123 -11.60 21.96 -5.51
CA ASP A 123 -13.01 21.74 -5.78
C ASP A 123 -13.89 22.22 -4.61
N ALA A 124 -13.48 21.97 -3.38
CA ALA A 124 -14.18 22.43 -2.19
C ALA A 124 -14.18 23.96 -2.07
N VAL A 125 -13.03 24.60 -2.32
CA VAL A 125 -12.93 26.07 -2.29
C VAL A 125 -13.78 26.70 -3.40
N ASP A 126 -13.77 26.15 -4.58
CA ASP A 126 -14.57 26.64 -5.70
C ASP A 126 -16.07 26.55 -5.40
N LYS A 127 -16.50 25.48 -4.72
CA LYS A 127 -17.89 25.34 -4.26
C LYS A 127 -18.25 26.43 -3.26
N GLU A 128 -17.39 26.72 -2.28
CA GLU A 128 -17.61 27.80 -1.29
C GLU A 128 -17.74 29.16 -1.97
N LYS A 129 -16.88 29.47 -2.93
CA LYS A 129 -16.93 30.70 -3.70
C LYS A 129 -18.19 30.83 -4.54
N LYS A 130 -18.63 29.73 -5.12
CA LYS A 130 -19.89 29.69 -5.89
C LYS A 130 -21.08 29.94 -4.99
N ASP A 131 -21.16 29.29 -3.85
CA ASP A 131 -22.25 29.46 -2.89
C ASP A 131 -22.30 30.90 -2.33
N GLU A 132 -21.16 31.53 -2.10
CA GLU A 132 -21.06 32.94 -1.73
C GLU A 132 -21.63 33.85 -2.83
N LYS A 133 -21.21 33.62 -4.08
CA LYS A 133 -21.65 34.39 -5.24
C LYS A 133 -23.17 34.28 -5.46
N GLU A 134 -23.73 33.11 -5.23
CA GLU A 134 -25.15 32.85 -5.35
C GLU A 134 -25.95 33.30 -4.13
N GLY A 135 -25.29 33.83 -3.12
CA GLY A 135 -25.95 34.33 -1.91
C GLY A 135 -26.44 33.27 -0.94
N LEU A 136 -25.98 32.02 -1.12
CA LEU A 136 -26.34 30.90 -0.24
C LEU A 136 -25.64 30.96 1.10
N ILE A 137 -24.46 31.58 1.15
CA ILE A 137 -23.69 31.80 2.36
C ILE A 137 -23.07 33.21 2.34
N SER A 138 -22.76 33.75 3.52
CA SER A 138 -22.14 35.07 3.65
C SER A 138 -20.64 34.99 3.30
N LYS A 139 -20.01 36.15 3.06
CA LYS A 139 -18.55 36.24 2.86
C LYS A 139 -17.78 35.72 4.05
N ASP A 140 -18.23 36.02 5.28
CA ASP A 140 -17.58 35.59 6.50
C ASP A 140 -17.63 34.08 6.67
N VAL A 141 -18.79 33.46 6.40
CA VAL A 141 -18.94 31.98 6.43
C VAL A 141 -18.08 31.34 5.36
N SER A 142 -18.07 31.87 4.14
CA SER A 142 -17.22 31.36 3.05
C SER A 142 -15.74 31.38 3.42
N ARG A 143 -15.29 32.49 3.97
CA ARG A 143 -13.90 32.64 4.42
C ARG A 143 -13.53 31.64 5.51
N ASP A 144 -14.38 31.49 6.52
CA ASP A 144 -14.16 30.54 7.61
C ASP A 144 -14.11 29.11 7.10
N ASN A 145 -15.01 28.74 6.19
CA ASN A 145 -15.03 27.42 5.58
C ASN A 145 -13.78 27.16 4.73
N GLN A 146 -13.31 28.15 3.98
CA GLN A 146 -12.07 28.05 3.20
C GLN A 146 -10.84 27.85 4.10
N LEU A 147 -10.78 28.51 5.25
CA LEU A 147 -9.73 28.31 6.23
C LEU A 147 -9.77 26.91 6.82
N GLU A 148 -10.96 26.40 7.10
CA GLU A 148 -11.16 25.04 7.59
C GLU A 148 -10.69 24.00 6.54
N ILE A 149 -11.07 24.18 5.27
CA ILE A 149 -10.63 23.34 4.15
C ILE A 149 -9.10 23.33 4.06
N GLN A 150 -8.46 24.48 4.22
CA GLN A 150 -7.00 24.58 4.19
C GLN A 150 -6.36 23.83 5.36
N LYS A 151 -6.92 23.93 6.56
CA LYS A 151 -6.43 23.18 7.74
C LYS A 151 -6.51 21.68 7.51
N PHE A 152 -7.64 21.18 6.99
CA PHE A 152 -7.78 19.75 6.67
C PHE A 152 -6.78 19.31 5.61
N THR A 153 -6.59 20.12 4.56
CA THR A 153 -5.62 19.83 3.50
C THR A 153 -4.22 19.71 4.06
N ASP A 154 -3.80 20.66 4.88
CA ASP A 154 -2.47 20.66 5.50
C ASP A 154 -2.27 19.43 6.40
N LYS A 155 -3.30 19.07 7.17
CA LYS A 155 -3.29 17.89 8.02
C LYS A 155 -3.05 16.61 7.21
N TYR A 156 -3.78 16.41 6.12
CA TYR A 156 -3.68 15.20 5.31
C TYR A 156 -2.39 15.17 4.48
N ILE A 157 -1.90 16.31 4.00
CA ILE A 157 -0.58 16.41 3.35
C ILE A 157 0.52 16.01 4.32
N SER A 158 0.48 16.54 5.55
CA SER A 158 1.43 16.19 6.61
C SER A 158 1.39 14.69 6.93
N LEU A 159 0.22 14.09 6.91
CA LEU A 159 0.05 12.65 7.13
C LEU A 159 0.72 11.83 6.02
N ILE A 160 0.60 12.23 4.75
CA ILE A 160 1.28 11.58 3.63
C ILE A 160 2.80 11.73 3.78
N GLU A 161 3.30 12.90 4.16
CA GLU A 161 4.72 13.13 4.37
C GLU A 161 5.30 12.25 5.48
N THR A 162 4.55 12.09 6.57
CA THR A 162 4.93 11.18 7.67
C THR A 162 5.00 9.74 7.18
N LYS A 163 4.00 9.28 6.44
CA LYS A 163 3.97 7.94 5.88
C LYS A 163 5.09 7.70 4.86
N LEU A 164 5.43 8.70 4.06
CA LEU A 164 6.56 8.64 3.13
C LEU A 164 7.88 8.48 3.91
N SER A 165 8.10 9.28 4.93
CA SER A 165 9.30 9.22 5.76
C SER A 165 9.45 7.84 6.43
N GLU A 166 8.37 7.31 6.97
CA GLU A 166 8.36 5.96 7.55
C GLU A 166 8.71 4.89 6.52
N LYS A 167 8.13 4.99 5.32
CA LYS A 167 8.39 4.04 4.24
C LYS A 167 9.84 4.11 3.74
N GLU A 168 10.39 5.29 3.60
CA GLU A 168 11.80 5.47 3.22
C GLU A 168 12.74 4.84 4.25
N LYS A 169 12.44 4.99 5.53
CA LYS A 169 13.20 4.33 6.60
C LYS A 169 13.15 2.81 6.50
N GLU A 170 11.98 2.25 6.20
CA GLU A 170 11.83 0.81 5.99
C GLU A 170 12.63 0.32 4.79
N ILE A 171 12.60 1.06 3.67
CA ILE A 171 13.34 0.72 2.45
C ILE A 171 14.84 0.76 2.69
N LEU A 172 15.32 1.76 3.41
CA LEU A 172 16.75 1.98 3.67
C LEU A 172 17.29 1.14 4.82
N LYS A 173 16.43 0.47 5.57
CA LYS A 173 16.85 -0.36 6.70
C LYS A 173 17.56 -1.62 6.20
N VAL A 174 18.76 -1.82 6.70
CA VAL A 174 19.59 -2.96 6.38
C VAL A 174 19.29 -4.14 7.30
#